data_6b6cb5241205a58538b6fbb5ed75eaab
#
_entry.id   6b6cb5241205a58538b6fbb5ed75eaab
#
_cell.length_a   1.000
_cell.length_b   1.000
_cell.length_c   1.000
_cell.angle_alpha   90.00
_cell.angle_beta   90.00
_cell.angle_gamma   90.00
#
_symmetry.space_group_name_H-M   'P 1'
#
loop_
_entity.id
_entity.type
_entity.pdbx_description
1 polymer ?
#
loop_
_entity_poly.entity_id
_entity_poly.type
_entity_poly.pdbx_seq_one_letter_code
_entity_poly.pdbx_strand_id
1 'polypeptide(L)'
;MNRTPTVAAVIAGDLAAYGARCCFGLLGTANFKISHALVEAGVELISARHECNAASMGDAYAKATGELTLVSVHSGPGLTNALTGIGEAAKSRTPLVVLAGDVPTGAVKSNFYIEQAEIVRAVGAVSERLHTPNSAREDTLRAVTRALRDRQTVVLSMPLDVQHAPFASNLPPLKLPPPPGRLHPDPRTVERLADALAHAQRPLILGGRGAVLSDAEPALVALADRVGALLATSVCGHGLFSKNPWSVGISGGFSSPVADDLIAESDFILGFGASFTQWTTKKGKLIAPGAVVAQVDIEAPKLGYQMPIQHAVHGDARATAEALLAELDRRGMTSPKDGRRSDTMRERIRAGDNHHFHT
;
A
#
# COMPACT_ATOMS: atom_id res chain seq x y z
N MET A 1 2.54 8.57 45.74
CA MET A 1 2.03 7.20 45.48
C MET A 1 2.10 6.96 43.97
N ASN A 2 3.00 6.07 43.53
CA ASN A 2 3.05 5.68 42.11
C ASN A 2 1.75 4.91 41.81
N ARG A 3 0.83 5.53 41.09
CA ARG A 3 -0.38 4.85 40.62
C ARG A 3 0.02 3.86 39.52
N THR A 4 -0.38 2.61 39.66
CA THR A 4 -0.24 1.61 38.59
C THR A 4 -0.80 2.19 37.28
N PRO A 5 -0.04 2.19 36.17
CA PRO A 5 -0.52 2.75 34.92
C PRO A 5 -1.73 1.95 34.40
N THR A 6 -2.62 2.61 33.67
CA THR A 6 -3.71 1.90 33.00
C THR A 6 -3.23 1.22 31.73
N VAL A 7 -4.00 0.24 31.23
CA VAL A 7 -3.74 -0.39 29.92
C VAL A 7 -3.62 0.67 28.84
N ALA A 8 -4.52 1.65 28.78
CA ALA A 8 -4.46 2.74 27.80
C ALA A 8 -3.13 3.51 27.84
N ALA A 9 -2.60 3.81 29.04
CA ALA A 9 -1.31 4.51 29.17
C ALA A 9 -0.15 3.65 28.68
N VAL A 10 -0.15 2.34 28.97
CA VAL A 10 0.91 1.42 28.55
C VAL A 10 0.93 1.25 27.04
N ILE A 11 -0.22 0.94 26.43
CA ILE A 11 -0.27 0.75 24.96
C ILE A 11 -0.04 2.05 24.18
N ALA A 12 -0.39 3.21 24.73
CA ALA A 12 -0.04 4.51 24.13
C ALA A 12 1.49 4.70 24.07
N GLY A 13 2.19 4.38 25.17
CA GLY A 13 3.65 4.38 25.19
C GLY A 13 4.26 3.37 24.22
N ASP A 14 3.70 2.17 24.12
CA ASP A 14 4.15 1.16 23.16
C ASP A 14 3.92 1.63 21.70
N LEU A 15 2.76 2.22 21.38
CA LEU A 15 2.47 2.77 20.05
C LEU A 15 3.44 3.91 19.66
N ALA A 16 3.74 4.81 20.59
CA ALA A 16 4.75 5.86 20.38
C ALA A 16 6.15 5.24 20.15
N ALA A 17 6.53 4.24 20.93
CA ALA A 17 7.80 3.51 20.77
C ALA A 17 7.88 2.74 19.44
N TYR A 18 6.75 2.30 18.88
CA TYR A 18 6.66 1.69 17.55
C TYR A 18 6.72 2.70 16.41
N GLY A 19 6.83 3.99 16.72
CA GLY A 19 7.02 5.07 15.75
C GLY A 19 5.75 5.83 15.35
N ALA A 20 4.64 5.66 16.09
CA ALA A 20 3.46 6.50 15.88
C ALA A 20 3.76 7.95 16.31
N ARG A 21 3.60 8.90 15.39
CA ARG A 21 3.82 10.34 15.64
C ARG A 21 2.54 11.13 15.64
N CYS A 22 1.55 10.72 14.83
CA CYS A 22 0.26 11.40 14.67
C CYS A 22 -0.90 10.43 14.91
N CYS A 23 -1.97 10.96 15.51
CA CYS A 23 -3.26 10.32 15.64
C CYS A 23 -4.35 11.28 15.18
N PHE A 24 -5.13 10.89 14.19
CA PHE A 24 -6.29 11.65 13.71
C PHE A 24 -7.55 11.15 14.40
N GLY A 25 -8.39 12.04 14.95
CA GLY A 25 -9.53 11.52 15.68
C GLY A 25 -10.64 12.51 15.97
N LEU A 26 -11.76 11.96 16.41
CA LEU A 26 -12.84 12.69 17.05
C LEU A 26 -13.08 12.09 18.42
N LEU A 27 -12.95 12.93 19.45
CA LEU A 27 -13.05 12.48 20.84
C LEU A 27 -14.48 12.16 21.24
N GLY A 28 -14.64 11.02 21.90
CA GLY A 28 -15.85 10.60 22.56
C GLY A 28 -15.50 9.80 23.83
N THR A 29 -16.47 9.44 24.63
CA THR A 29 -16.23 8.79 25.93
C THR A 29 -15.48 7.46 25.81
N ALA A 30 -15.70 6.70 24.73
CA ALA A 30 -15.10 5.37 24.58
C ALA A 30 -13.64 5.40 24.08
N ASN A 31 -13.18 6.50 23.50
CA ASN A 31 -11.80 6.64 23.03
C ASN A 31 -11.02 7.78 23.70
N PHE A 32 -11.67 8.52 24.64
CA PHE A 32 -11.01 9.62 25.34
C PHE A 32 -9.75 9.17 26.08
N LYS A 33 -9.83 8.03 26.80
CA LYS A 33 -8.74 7.55 27.63
C LYS A 33 -7.48 7.25 26.82
N ILE A 34 -7.62 6.52 25.72
CA ILE A 34 -6.48 6.19 24.87
C ILE A 34 -5.95 7.44 24.14
N SER A 35 -6.83 8.31 23.65
CA SER A 35 -6.42 9.54 22.96
C SER A 35 -5.64 10.49 23.88
N HIS A 36 -6.08 10.63 25.13
CA HIS A 36 -5.34 11.40 26.14
C HIS A 36 -3.97 10.77 26.44
N ALA A 37 -3.93 9.46 26.63
CA ALA A 37 -2.67 8.76 26.88
C ALA A 37 -1.68 8.85 25.71
N LEU A 38 -2.15 8.89 24.47
CA LEU A 38 -1.30 9.12 23.29
C LEU A 38 -0.65 10.51 23.33
N VAL A 39 -1.40 11.55 23.69
CA VAL A 39 -0.86 12.90 23.86
C VAL A 39 0.21 12.93 24.98
N GLU A 40 -0.05 12.27 26.12
CA GLU A 40 0.92 12.15 27.21
C GLU A 40 2.18 11.37 26.78
N ALA A 41 2.05 10.44 25.84
CA ALA A 41 3.16 9.68 25.24
C ALA A 41 3.89 10.44 24.11
N GLY A 42 3.49 11.68 23.80
CA GLY A 42 4.12 12.52 22.78
C GLY A 42 3.61 12.32 21.35
N VAL A 43 2.49 11.62 21.18
CA VAL A 43 1.81 11.50 19.88
C VAL A 43 0.92 12.71 19.64
N GLU A 44 1.09 13.39 18.50
CA GLU A 44 0.27 14.56 18.16
C GLU A 44 -1.16 14.11 17.83
N LEU A 45 -2.16 14.66 18.52
CA LEU A 45 -3.57 14.42 18.26
C LEU A 45 -4.14 15.53 17.38
N ILE A 46 -4.52 15.18 16.17
CA ILE A 46 -5.13 16.06 15.18
C ILE A 46 -6.64 15.81 15.17
N SER A 47 -7.40 16.79 15.69
CA SER A 47 -8.84 16.66 15.80
C SER A 47 -9.55 16.87 14.47
N ALA A 48 -10.48 15.99 14.14
CA ALA A 48 -11.40 16.12 13.02
C ALA A 48 -12.82 16.47 13.54
N ARG A 49 -13.68 16.93 12.63
CA ARG A 49 -15.11 17.20 12.96
C ARG A 49 -16.03 16.03 12.60
N HIS A 50 -15.48 15.02 11.95
CA HIS A 50 -16.20 13.81 11.55
C HIS A 50 -15.21 12.67 11.41
N GLU A 51 -15.60 11.46 11.80
CA GLU A 51 -14.69 10.30 11.83
C GLU A 51 -14.28 9.85 10.42
N CYS A 52 -15.12 10.05 9.41
CA CYS A 52 -14.74 9.83 8.01
C CYS A 52 -13.54 10.70 7.63
N ASN A 53 -13.53 11.97 8.04
CA ASN A 53 -12.40 12.86 7.80
C ASN A 53 -11.16 12.39 8.55
N ALA A 54 -11.31 11.98 9.82
CA ALA A 54 -10.18 11.44 10.59
C ALA A 54 -9.55 10.24 9.91
N ALA A 55 -10.36 9.28 9.45
CA ALA A 55 -9.88 8.09 8.73
C ALA A 55 -9.22 8.45 7.39
N SER A 56 -9.82 9.39 6.62
CA SER A 56 -9.26 9.85 5.34
C SER A 56 -7.94 10.63 5.52
N MET A 57 -7.83 11.46 6.57
CA MET A 57 -6.59 12.17 6.91
C MET A 57 -5.50 11.18 7.31
N GLY A 58 -5.83 10.17 8.14
CA GLY A 58 -4.91 9.11 8.52
C GLY A 58 -4.43 8.28 7.33
N ASP A 59 -5.33 7.91 6.43
CA ASP A 59 -5.00 7.21 5.18
C ASP A 59 -4.03 8.03 4.30
N ALA A 60 -4.34 9.31 4.10
CA ALA A 60 -3.50 10.21 3.29
C ALA A 60 -2.11 10.41 3.91
N TYR A 61 -2.05 10.64 5.23
CA TYR A 61 -0.78 10.80 5.94
C TYR A 61 0.08 9.53 5.85
N ALA A 62 -0.49 8.37 6.11
CA ALA A 62 0.22 7.09 6.01
C ALA A 62 0.73 6.81 4.58
N LYS A 63 -0.05 7.19 3.56
CA LYS A 63 0.37 7.07 2.14
C LYS A 63 1.53 8.01 1.80
N ALA A 64 1.52 9.22 2.35
CA ALA A 64 2.54 10.23 2.06
C ALA A 64 3.86 9.99 2.80
N THR A 65 3.79 9.53 4.05
CA THR A 65 4.96 9.39 4.92
C THR A 65 5.51 7.96 5.00
N GLY A 66 4.66 6.95 4.81
CA GLY A 66 4.99 5.56 5.08
C GLY A 66 5.08 5.22 6.59
N GLU A 67 4.79 6.17 7.48
CA GLU A 67 4.87 6.00 8.93
C GLU A 67 3.66 5.28 9.52
N LEU A 68 3.83 4.67 10.70
CA LEU A 68 2.71 4.14 11.48
C LEU A 68 1.77 5.27 11.86
N THR A 69 0.58 5.24 11.29
CA THR A 69 -0.44 6.26 11.49
C THR A 69 -1.58 5.71 12.33
N LEU A 70 -2.07 6.50 13.27
CA LEU A 70 -3.18 6.15 14.14
C LEU A 70 -4.43 6.97 13.77
N VAL A 71 -5.58 6.32 13.91
CA VAL A 71 -6.89 6.98 13.91
C VAL A 71 -7.62 6.59 15.19
N SER A 72 -8.27 7.53 15.86
CA SER A 72 -9.02 7.26 17.10
C SER A 72 -10.49 7.64 16.93
N VAL A 73 -11.37 6.66 17.12
CA VAL A 73 -12.82 6.83 16.94
C VAL A 73 -13.61 6.25 18.12
N HIS A 74 -14.80 6.82 18.35
CA HIS A 74 -15.72 6.33 19.38
C HIS A 74 -16.33 4.97 18.97
N SER A 75 -16.90 4.25 19.94
CA SER A 75 -17.66 3.02 19.72
C SER A 75 -18.95 3.27 18.90
N GLY A 76 -19.45 2.23 18.27
CA GLY A 76 -20.71 2.28 17.54
C GLY A 76 -20.68 3.29 16.39
N PRO A 77 -21.44 4.42 16.51
CA PRO A 77 -21.55 5.41 15.43
C PRO A 77 -20.21 6.04 15.04
N GLY A 78 -19.25 6.17 15.95
CA GLY A 78 -17.92 6.68 15.61
C GLY A 78 -17.18 5.76 14.64
N LEU A 79 -17.23 4.45 14.85
CA LEU A 79 -16.64 3.49 13.92
C LEU A 79 -17.42 3.46 12.59
N THR A 80 -18.76 3.43 12.62
CA THR A 80 -19.56 3.39 11.37
C THR A 80 -19.36 4.64 10.51
N ASN A 81 -19.22 5.82 11.11
CA ASN A 81 -18.89 7.05 10.39
C ASN A 81 -17.51 6.99 9.72
N ALA A 82 -16.55 6.24 10.27
CA ALA A 82 -15.19 6.11 9.73
C ALA A 82 -15.09 5.10 8.57
N LEU A 83 -16.10 4.26 8.33
CA LEU A 83 -16.01 3.11 7.43
C LEU A 83 -15.60 3.47 6.00
N THR A 84 -16.02 4.61 5.46
CA THR A 84 -15.62 5.05 4.12
C THR A 84 -14.10 5.21 4.04
N GLY A 85 -13.49 5.93 4.99
CA GLY A 85 -12.04 6.11 5.02
C GLY A 85 -11.29 4.81 5.34
N ILE A 86 -11.83 3.98 6.23
CA ILE A 86 -11.26 2.66 6.56
C ILE A 86 -11.30 1.74 5.34
N GLY A 87 -12.41 1.71 4.59
CA GLY A 87 -12.56 0.91 3.38
C GLY A 87 -11.60 1.33 2.27
N GLU A 88 -11.41 2.64 2.08
CA GLU A 88 -10.40 3.17 1.15
C GLU A 88 -8.99 2.76 1.57
N ALA A 89 -8.64 2.96 2.84
CA ALA A 89 -7.35 2.57 3.38
C ALA A 89 -7.08 1.05 3.22
N ALA A 90 -8.10 0.21 3.50
CA ALA A 90 -8.00 -1.23 3.36
C ALA A 90 -7.77 -1.67 1.92
N LYS A 91 -8.54 -1.11 0.97
CA LYS A 91 -8.37 -1.39 -0.48
C LYS A 91 -7.03 -0.90 -1.01
N SER A 92 -6.57 0.21 -0.49
CA SER A 92 -5.25 0.78 -0.80
C SER A 92 -4.11 0.12 -0.02
N ARG A 93 -4.38 -0.80 0.91
CA ARG A 93 -3.39 -1.48 1.74
C ARG A 93 -2.49 -0.50 2.49
N THR A 94 -3.12 0.49 3.04
CA THR A 94 -2.44 1.51 3.83
C THR A 94 -2.11 0.96 5.21
N PRO A 95 -0.88 1.10 5.71
CA PRO A 95 -0.48 0.69 7.06
C PRO A 95 -1.09 1.65 8.09
N LEU A 96 -2.34 1.41 8.47
CA LEU A 96 -3.13 2.25 9.35
C LEU A 96 -3.66 1.44 10.52
N VAL A 97 -3.55 1.94 11.75
CA VAL A 97 -4.18 1.37 12.93
C VAL A 97 -5.29 2.30 13.42
N VAL A 98 -6.52 1.82 13.36
CA VAL A 98 -7.70 2.52 13.89
C VAL A 98 -7.96 2.01 15.30
N LEU A 99 -7.83 2.89 16.28
CA LEU A 99 -8.12 2.66 17.69
C LEU A 99 -9.61 2.93 17.91
N ALA A 100 -10.42 1.90 17.79
CA ALA A 100 -11.87 2.01 17.94
C ALA A 100 -12.26 1.72 19.39
N GLY A 101 -12.83 2.72 20.08
CA GLY A 101 -13.47 2.45 21.36
C GLY A 101 -14.52 1.35 21.22
N ASP A 102 -14.73 0.60 22.29
CA ASP A 102 -15.78 -0.42 22.34
C ASP A 102 -16.48 -0.37 23.68
N VAL A 103 -17.70 -0.88 23.72
CA VAL A 103 -18.46 -1.01 24.99
C VAL A 103 -17.72 -1.93 25.96
N PRO A 104 -17.95 -1.84 27.27
CA PRO A 104 -17.37 -2.78 28.22
C PRO A 104 -17.67 -4.22 27.82
N THR A 105 -16.74 -5.12 28.12
CA THR A 105 -16.86 -6.55 27.78
C THR A 105 -18.19 -7.10 28.31
N GLY A 106 -18.98 -7.72 27.42
CA GLY A 106 -20.28 -8.29 27.74
C GLY A 106 -21.45 -7.28 27.82
N ALA A 107 -21.24 -5.99 27.59
CA ALA A 107 -22.28 -4.96 27.63
C ALA A 107 -23.11 -4.92 26.34
N VAL A 108 -23.63 -6.05 25.88
CA VAL A 108 -24.37 -6.21 24.60
C VAL A 108 -25.69 -5.43 24.53
N LYS A 109 -26.19 -4.95 25.68
CA LYS A 109 -27.42 -4.10 25.76
C LYS A 109 -27.12 -2.60 25.67
N SER A 110 -25.86 -2.22 25.50
CA SER A 110 -25.46 -0.82 25.35
C SER A 110 -26.00 -0.23 24.03
N ASN A 111 -26.45 1.03 24.06
CA ASN A 111 -26.86 1.75 22.85
C ASN A 111 -25.73 1.92 21.82
N PHE A 112 -24.49 1.76 22.24
CA PHE A 112 -23.30 1.86 21.37
C PHE A 112 -22.78 0.50 20.91
N TYR A 113 -23.42 -0.60 21.36
CA TYR A 113 -23.02 -1.93 20.92
C TYR A 113 -23.35 -2.17 19.46
N ILE A 114 -22.35 -2.61 18.71
CA ILE A 114 -22.47 -3.14 17.36
C ILE A 114 -21.46 -4.27 17.18
N GLU A 115 -21.67 -5.14 16.21
CA GLU A 115 -20.69 -6.16 15.83
C GLU A 115 -19.52 -5.54 15.05
N GLN A 116 -18.63 -4.81 15.77
CA GLN A 116 -17.53 -4.07 15.16
C GLN A 116 -16.65 -4.95 14.27
N ALA A 117 -16.34 -6.17 14.72
CA ALA A 117 -15.49 -7.08 13.98
C ALA A 117 -16.06 -7.45 12.60
N GLU A 118 -17.36 -7.64 12.51
CA GLU A 118 -18.03 -8.02 11.26
C GLU A 118 -18.05 -6.86 10.28
N ILE A 119 -18.39 -5.67 10.74
CA ILE A 119 -18.41 -4.46 9.93
C ILE A 119 -17.02 -4.14 9.38
N VAL A 120 -15.98 -4.27 10.21
CA VAL A 120 -14.58 -4.05 9.83
C VAL A 120 -14.15 -5.03 8.73
N ARG A 121 -14.47 -6.32 8.89
CA ARG A 121 -14.15 -7.32 7.87
C ARG A 121 -14.92 -7.09 6.56
N ALA A 122 -16.16 -6.63 6.64
CA ALA A 122 -17.01 -6.37 5.47
C ALA A 122 -16.43 -5.27 4.56
N VAL A 123 -15.71 -4.28 5.12
CA VAL A 123 -15.02 -3.25 4.32
C VAL A 123 -13.59 -3.64 3.92
N GLY A 124 -13.14 -4.84 4.26
CA GLY A 124 -11.84 -5.38 3.87
C GLY A 124 -10.69 -5.05 4.83
N ALA A 125 -10.97 -4.44 5.98
CA ALA A 125 -9.98 -4.19 7.02
C ALA A 125 -9.82 -5.40 7.96
N VAL A 126 -8.69 -5.45 8.66
CA VAL A 126 -8.42 -6.48 9.66
C VAL A 126 -9.01 -6.05 11.00
N SER A 127 -9.75 -6.97 11.62
CA SER A 127 -10.29 -6.74 12.96
C SER A 127 -9.40 -7.39 14.01
N GLU A 128 -8.89 -6.59 14.92
CA GLU A 128 -8.18 -6.98 16.14
C GLU A 128 -8.90 -6.44 17.38
N ARG A 129 -8.60 -6.99 18.54
CA ARG A 129 -9.24 -6.59 19.80
C ARG A 129 -8.25 -6.64 20.95
N LEU A 130 -8.35 -5.74 21.92
CA LEU A 130 -7.77 -5.91 23.22
C LEU A 130 -8.64 -6.90 24.01
N HIS A 131 -8.09 -8.09 24.31
CA HIS A 131 -8.85 -9.16 24.97
C HIS A 131 -8.88 -9.01 26.48
N THR A 132 -7.72 -8.81 27.08
CA THR A 132 -7.55 -8.68 28.53
C THR A 132 -6.48 -7.64 28.87
N PRO A 133 -6.45 -7.11 30.10
CA PRO A 133 -5.35 -6.25 30.53
C PRO A 133 -3.97 -6.91 30.37
N ASN A 134 -3.86 -8.22 30.61
CA ASN A 134 -2.60 -8.94 30.55
C ASN A 134 -2.11 -9.18 29.11
N SER A 135 -3.01 -9.35 28.14
CA SER A 135 -2.66 -9.55 26.72
C SER A 135 -2.56 -8.26 25.91
N ALA A 136 -2.88 -7.10 26.52
CA ALA A 136 -3.03 -5.84 25.78
C ALA A 136 -1.79 -5.44 24.96
N ARG A 137 -0.58 -5.69 25.47
CA ARG A 137 0.66 -5.46 24.72
C ARG A 137 0.81 -6.36 23.51
N GLU A 138 0.50 -7.65 23.67
CA GLU A 138 0.58 -8.65 22.61
C GLU A 138 -0.48 -8.36 21.53
N ASP A 139 -1.70 -8.02 21.95
CA ASP A 139 -2.79 -7.64 21.05
C ASP A 139 -2.41 -6.38 20.23
N THR A 140 -1.82 -5.37 20.89
CA THR A 140 -1.35 -4.15 20.24
C THR A 140 -0.19 -4.41 19.29
N LEU A 141 0.81 -5.18 19.71
CA LEU A 141 1.95 -5.56 18.86
C LEU A 141 1.47 -6.32 17.62
N ARG A 142 0.52 -7.24 17.77
CA ARG A 142 -0.07 -7.99 16.66
C ARG A 142 -0.76 -7.04 15.66
N ALA A 143 -1.57 -6.10 16.15
CA ALA A 143 -2.24 -5.10 15.33
C ALA A 143 -1.25 -4.24 14.54
N VAL A 144 -0.21 -3.73 15.21
CA VAL A 144 0.83 -2.91 14.57
C VAL A 144 1.68 -3.73 13.60
N THR A 145 2.01 -4.97 13.93
CA THR A 145 2.77 -5.86 13.04
C THR A 145 2.00 -6.11 11.75
N ARG A 146 0.71 -6.42 11.84
CA ARG A 146 -0.16 -6.56 10.66
C ARG A 146 -0.23 -5.28 9.83
N ALA A 147 -0.35 -4.13 10.48
CA ALA A 147 -0.39 -2.87 9.76
C ALA A 147 0.91 -2.60 8.99
N LEU A 148 2.06 -2.70 9.65
CA LEU A 148 3.35 -2.32 9.07
C LEU A 148 3.98 -3.39 8.18
N ARG A 149 3.88 -4.68 8.56
CA ARG A 149 4.57 -5.78 7.87
C ARG A 149 3.73 -6.40 6.77
N ASP A 150 2.43 -6.61 7.05
CA ASP A 150 1.51 -7.16 6.07
C ASP A 150 0.83 -6.08 5.22
N ARG A 151 1.13 -4.79 5.51
CA ARG A 151 0.53 -3.62 4.85
C ARG A 151 -0.99 -3.69 4.84
N GLN A 152 -1.57 -3.79 6.02
CA GLN A 152 -3.01 -3.88 6.21
C GLN A 152 -3.53 -2.67 7.01
N THR A 153 -4.76 -2.29 6.73
CA THR A 153 -5.51 -1.41 7.63
C THR A 153 -6.12 -2.26 8.73
N VAL A 154 -5.78 -1.96 9.96
CA VAL A 154 -6.21 -2.71 11.15
C VAL A 154 -7.09 -1.85 12.03
N VAL A 155 -8.25 -2.37 12.43
CA VAL A 155 -9.09 -1.76 13.47
C VAL A 155 -8.89 -2.56 14.76
N LEU A 156 -8.32 -1.91 15.76
CA LEU A 156 -8.14 -2.46 17.10
C LEU A 156 -9.31 -2.01 17.98
N SER A 157 -10.27 -2.92 18.21
CA SER A 157 -11.38 -2.69 19.14
C SER A 157 -10.88 -2.69 20.59
N MET A 158 -11.26 -1.65 21.33
CA MET A 158 -10.71 -1.36 22.64
C MET A 158 -11.84 -1.26 23.69
N PRO A 159 -12.22 -2.37 24.38
CA PRO A 159 -13.26 -2.33 25.41
C PRO A 159 -12.91 -1.35 26.55
N LEU A 160 -13.89 -0.57 26.99
CA LEU A 160 -13.69 0.44 28.03
C LEU A 160 -13.15 -0.14 29.35
N ASP A 161 -13.67 -1.27 29.79
CA ASP A 161 -13.20 -1.95 30.99
C ASP A 161 -11.74 -2.39 30.90
N VAL A 162 -11.29 -2.88 29.71
CA VAL A 162 -9.90 -3.23 29.46
C VAL A 162 -9.01 -1.99 29.42
N GLN A 163 -9.41 -0.92 28.69
CA GLN A 163 -8.64 0.34 28.62
C GLN A 163 -8.36 0.95 30.00
N HIS A 164 -9.35 0.90 30.89
CA HIS A 164 -9.30 1.54 32.20
C HIS A 164 -8.65 0.66 33.28
N ALA A 165 -8.51 -0.63 33.01
CA ALA A 165 -7.91 -1.56 33.98
C ALA A 165 -6.46 -1.18 34.31
N PRO A 166 -6.00 -1.44 35.54
CA PRO A 166 -4.59 -1.33 35.88
C PRO A 166 -3.78 -2.36 35.11
N PHE A 167 -2.62 -1.96 34.60
CA PHE A 167 -1.68 -2.85 33.96
C PHE A 167 -0.62 -3.30 34.96
N ALA A 168 -0.72 -4.52 35.43
CA ALA A 168 0.10 -5.03 36.53
C ALA A 168 1.42 -5.72 36.10
N SER A 169 1.70 -5.81 34.79
CA SER A 169 2.90 -6.50 34.31
C SER A 169 4.14 -5.62 34.42
N ASN A 170 5.22 -6.17 34.97
CA ASN A 170 6.55 -5.55 34.98
C ASN A 170 7.41 -5.96 33.77
N LEU A 171 6.85 -6.64 32.78
CA LEU A 171 7.57 -7.04 31.57
C LEU A 171 7.94 -5.81 30.75
N PRO A 172 9.14 -5.81 30.13
CA PRO A 172 9.54 -4.72 29.25
C PRO A 172 8.61 -4.60 28.04
N PRO A 173 8.56 -3.43 27.37
CA PRO A 173 7.85 -3.27 26.10
C PRO A 173 8.25 -4.34 25.10
N LEU A 174 7.28 -4.89 24.40
CA LEU A 174 7.53 -5.82 23.30
C LEU A 174 8.14 -5.04 22.13
N LYS A 175 9.04 -5.67 21.38
CA LYS A 175 9.69 -5.05 20.23
C LYS A 175 9.00 -5.47 18.95
N LEU A 176 8.84 -4.52 18.02
CA LEU A 176 8.42 -4.85 16.66
C LEU A 176 9.43 -5.79 16.01
N PRO A 177 8.98 -6.85 15.33
CA PRO A 177 9.87 -7.67 14.50
C PRO A 177 10.56 -6.80 13.45
N PRO A 178 11.81 -7.10 13.07
CA PRO A 178 12.44 -6.41 11.97
C PRO A 178 11.62 -6.57 10.67
N PRO A 179 11.70 -5.62 9.72
CA PRO A 179 11.07 -5.80 8.43
C PRO A 179 11.65 -7.02 7.72
N PRO A 180 10.83 -7.79 6.98
CA PRO A 180 11.34 -8.87 6.16
C PRO A 180 12.27 -8.32 5.08
N GLY A 181 13.24 -9.11 4.65
CA GLY A 181 14.06 -8.81 3.48
C GLY A 181 13.21 -8.74 2.21
N ARG A 182 13.80 -8.24 1.12
CA ARG A 182 13.14 -8.22 -0.19
C ARG A 182 12.86 -9.64 -0.68
N LEU A 183 11.70 -9.84 -1.28
CA LEU A 183 11.34 -11.11 -1.89
C LEU A 183 12.07 -11.25 -3.24
N HIS A 184 13.03 -12.15 -3.32
CA HIS A 184 13.73 -12.45 -4.58
C HIS A 184 12.89 -13.38 -5.47
N PRO A 185 12.82 -13.12 -6.79
CA PRO A 185 12.10 -13.98 -7.72
C PRO A 185 12.79 -15.34 -7.91
N ASP A 186 12.02 -16.35 -8.31
CA ASP A 186 12.57 -17.64 -8.72
C ASP A 186 13.46 -17.49 -9.98
N PRO A 187 14.71 -17.99 -9.96
CA PRO A 187 15.65 -17.81 -11.08
C PRO A 187 15.14 -18.36 -12.42
N ARG A 188 14.47 -19.50 -12.43
CA ARG A 188 13.91 -20.08 -13.66
C ARG A 188 12.80 -19.22 -14.25
N THR A 189 12.06 -18.54 -13.39
CA THR A 189 11.03 -17.61 -13.83
C THR A 189 11.66 -16.35 -14.43
N VAL A 190 12.75 -15.86 -13.84
CA VAL A 190 13.56 -14.76 -14.40
C VAL A 190 14.14 -15.13 -15.76
N GLU A 191 14.71 -16.33 -15.92
CA GLU A 191 15.25 -16.81 -17.20
C GLU A 191 14.20 -16.81 -18.31
N ARG A 192 13.00 -17.36 -18.05
CA ARG A 192 11.90 -17.37 -19.03
C ARG A 192 11.40 -15.97 -19.37
N LEU A 193 11.29 -15.09 -18.37
CA LEU A 193 10.85 -13.71 -18.58
C LEU A 193 11.89 -12.91 -19.36
N ALA A 194 13.18 -13.06 -19.06
CA ALA A 194 14.25 -12.41 -19.77
C ALA A 194 14.32 -12.87 -21.24
N ASP A 195 14.07 -14.17 -21.50
CA ASP A 195 13.99 -14.70 -22.85
C ASP A 195 12.86 -14.05 -23.65
N ALA A 196 11.64 -14.02 -23.09
CA ALA A 196 10.49 -13.40 -23.73
C ALA A 196 10.71 -11.88 -23.98
N LEU A 197 11.26 -11.18 -22.99
CA LEU A 197 11.55 -9.75 -23.06
C LEU A 197 12.61 -9.40 -24.11
N ALA A 198 13.63 -10.26 -24.27
CA ALA A 198 14.69 -10.10 -25.27
C ALA A 198 14.15 -10.13 -26.71
N HIS A 199 13.08 -10.86 -26.96
CA HIS A 199 12.44 -10.98 -28.28
C HIS A 199 11.39 -9.89 -28.55
N ALA A 200 10.96 -9.13 -27.53
CA ALA A 200 10.01 -8.05 -27.69
C ALA A 200 10.53 -6.94 -28.62
N GLN A 201 9.68 -6.46 -29.52
CA GLN A 201 10.01 -5.39 -30.46
C GLN A 201 9.54 -4.02 -29.94
N ARG A 202 8.44 -4.02 -29.18
CA ARG A 202 7.80 -2.81 -28.66
C ARG A 202 7.46 -2.99 -27.17
N PRO A 203 8.48 -3.26 -26.32
CA PRO A 203 8.22 -3.47 -24.90
C PRO A 203 7.78 -2.20 -24.19
N LEU A 204 6.92 -2.37 -23.18
CA LEU A 204 6.49 -1.35 -22.23
C LEU A 204 6.72 -1.84 -20.81
N ILE A 205 7.32 -1.02 -19.96
CA ILE A 205 7.42 -1.24 -18.53
C ILE A 205 6.38 -0.38 -17.81
N LEU A 206 5.50 -1.03 -17.05
CA LEU A 206 4.44 -0.40 -16.28
C LEU A 206 4.78 -0.44 -14.79
N GLY A 207 5.16 0.71 -14.21
CA GLY A 207 5.40 0.86 -12.79
C GLY A 207 4.10 1.14 -12.02
N GLY A 208 3.79 0.28 -11.05
CA GLY A 208 2.67 0.50 -10.13
C GLY A 208 3.16 0.97 -8.75
N ARG A 209 2.23 0.99 -7.78
CA ARG A 209 2.54 1.34 -6.40
C ARG A 209 3.63 0.46 -5.80
N GLY A 210 3.64 -0.84 -6.11
CA GLY A 210 4.69 -1.76 -5.63
C GLY A 210 6.08 -1.35 -6.09
N ALA A 211 6.22 -0.81 -7.31
CA ALA A 211 7.48 -0.29 -7.80
C ALA A 211 7.94 0.97 -7.03
N VAL A 212 6.99 1.87 -6.68
CA VAL A 212 7.28 3.03 -5.83
C VAL A 212 7.75 2.59 -4.45
N LEU A 213 7.04 1.66 -3.83
CA LEU A 213 7.30 1.19 -2.47
C LEU A 213 8.60 0.40 -2.32
N SER A 214 9.12 -0.16 -3.40
CA SER A 214 10.39 -0.89 -3.41
C SER A 214 11.57 -0.05 -3.90
N ASP A 215 11.38 1.26 -4.14
CA ASP A 215 12.39 2.15 -4.73
C ASP A 215 12.98 1.58 -6.03
N ALA A 216 12.09 1.07 -6.90
CA ALA A 216 12.51 0.32 -8.09
C ALA A 216 12.87 1.23 -9.28
N GLU A 217 12.62 2.54 -9.22
CA GLU A 217 12.82 3.46 -10.37
C GLU A 217 14.18 3.28 -11.07
N PRO A 218 15.33 3.31 -10.37
CA PRO A 218 16.63 3.20 -11.03
C PRO A 218 16.81 1.86 -11.79
N ALA A 219 16.36 0.76 -11.18
CA ALA A 219 16.45 -0.56 -11.79
C ALA A 219 15.49 -0.72 -12.99
N LEU A 220 14.29 -0.16 -12.89
CA LEU A 220 13.29 -0.17 -13.97
C LEU A 220 13.71 0.70 -15.15
N VAL A 221 14.31 1.86 -14.90
CA VAL A 221 14.88 2.72 -15.95
C VAL A 221 16.05 2.00 -16.65
N ALA A 222 16.97 1.41 -15.89
CA ALA A 222 18.08 0.63 -16.46
C ALA A 222 17.58 -0.56 -17.30
N LEU A 223 16.55 -1.26 -16.82
CA LEU A 223 15.92 -2.35 -17.57
C LEU A 223 15.26 -1.85 -18.85
N ALA A 224 14.53 -0.73 -18.77
CA ALA A 224 13.92 -0.10 -19.93
C ALA A 224 14.94 0.33 -20.98
N ASP A 225 16.07 0.89 -20.54
CA ASP A 225 17.18 1.26 -21.43
C ASP A 225 17.80 0.03 -22.10
N ARG A 226 17.96 -1.05 -21.34
CA ARG A 226 18.52 -2.30 -21.86
C ARG A 226 17.69 -2.91 -22.99
N VAL A 227 16.37 -2.84 -22.89
CA VAL A 227 15.45 -3.49 -23.85
C VAL A 227 14.76 -2.51 -24.80
N GLY A 228 15.05 -1.21 -24.71
CA GLY A 228 14.41 -0.18 -25.53
C GLY A 228 12.93 0.01 -25.22
N ALA A 229 12.51 -0.23 -23.96
CA ALA A 229 11.11 -0.11 -23.56
C ALA A 229 10.67 1.33 -23.34
N LEU A 230 9.41 1.64 -23.63
CA LEU A 230 8.75 2.81 -23.10
C LEU A 230 8.36 2.57 -21.63
N LEU A 231 8.11 3.64 -20.89
CA LEU A 231 7.77 3.64 -19.49
C LEU A 231 6.37 4.20 -19.28
N ALA A 232 5.57 3.52 -18.48
CA ALA A 232 4.26 4.02 -18.05
C ALA A 232 4.05 3.76 -16.56
N THR A 233 3.09 4.42 -15.95
CA THR A 233 2.71 4.17 -14.56
C THR A 233 1.23 3.85 -14.43
N SER A 234 0.85 3.09 -13.39
CA SER A 234 -0.53 3.14 -12.91
C SER A 234 -0.76 4.48 -12.19
N VAL A 235 -2.03 4.84 -11.93
CA VAL A 235 -2.36 6.05 -11.16
C VAL A 235 -1.61 6.08 -9.81
N CYS A 236 -1.57 4.94 -9.11
CA CYS A 236 -0.87 4.84 -7.81
C CYS A 236 0.67 4.84 -7.92
N GLY A 237 1.21 4.77 -9.12
CA GLY A 237 2.63 4.90 -9.41
C GLY A 237 2.98 6.23 -10.10
N HIS A 238 2.00 7.15 -10.23
CA HIS A 238 2.20 8.42 -10.91
C HIS A 238 3.42 9.19 -10.37
N GLY A 239 4.20 9.75 -11.29
CA GLY A 239 5.42 10.47 -10.95
C GLY A 239 6.69 9.61 -10.96
N LEU A 240 6.60 8.27 -10.89
CA LEU A 240 7.77 7.38 -10.81
C LEU A 240 8.78 7.64 -11.96
N PHE A 241 8.30 7.89 -13.17
CA PHE A 241 9.14 8.13 -14.34
C PHE A 241 9.03 9.54 -14.92
N SER A 242 8.58 10.53 -14.13
CA SER A 242 8.27 11.87 -14.61
C SER A 242 9.46 12.63 -15.25
N LYS A 243 10.68 12.27 -14.89
CA LYS A 243 11.92 12.87 -15.44
C LYS A 243 12.49 12.10 -16.63
N ASN A 244 11.91 10.96 -16.99
CA ASN A 244 12.44 10.13 -18.07
C ASN A 244 11.79 10.50 -19.41
N PRO A 245 12.57 10.79 -20.48
CA PRO A 245 12.04 11.23 -21.77
C PRO A 245 11.22 10.16 -22.51
N TRP A 246 11.28 8.90 -22.04
CA TRP A 246 10.53 7.77 -22.60
C TRP A 246 9.28 7.42 -21.79
N SER A 247 8.93 8.25 -20.81
CA SER A 247 7.70 8.11 -20.04
C SER A 247 6.51 8.59 -20.83
N VAL A 248 5.53 7.72 -21.03
CA VAL A 248 4.24 8.06 -21.68
C VAL A 248 3.18 8.50 -20.66
N GLY A 249 3.54 8.59 -19.38
CA GLY A 249 2.64 9.01 -18.32
C GLY A 249 1.82 7.86 -17.73
N ILE A 250 0.54 8.13 -17.42
CA ILE A 250 -0.36 7.20 -16.76
C ILE A 250 -0.99 6.23 -17.76
N SER A 251 -1.04 4.95 -17.44
CA SER A 251 -1.83 3.93 -18.15
C SER A 251 -3.24 3.86 -17.57
N GLY A 252 -4.25 3.89 -18.40
CA GLY A 252 -5.62 3.66 -18.00
C GLY A 252 -6.54 4.87 -18.07
N GLY A 253 -7.49 4.99 -17.16
CA GLY A 253 -8.56 6.00 -17.21
C GLY A 253 -8.09 7.47 -17.24
N PHE A 254 -6.86 7.73 -16.82
CA PHE A 254 -6.24 9.06 -16.81
C PHE A 254 -5.10 9.23 -17.82
N SER A 255 -4.99 8.31 -18.79
CA SER A 255 -3.98 8.41 -19.83
C SER A 255 -4.33 9.48 -20.88
N SER A 256 -3.31 10.10 -21.46
CA SER A 256 -3.48 10.93 -22.66
C SER A 256 -3.84 10.06 -23.88
N PRO A 257 -4.45 10.62 -24.92
CA PRO A 257 -4.68 9.89 -26.16
C PRO A 257 -3.39 9.29 -26.75
N VAL A 258 -2.28 10.02 -26.68
CA VAL A 258 -0.97 9.53 -27.13
C VAL A 258 -0.47 8.37 -26.28
N ALA A 259 -0.65 8.44 -24.95
CA ALA A 259 -0.32 7.31 -24.06
C ALA A 259 -1.16 6.07 -24.40
N ASP A 260 -2.45 6.23 -24.66
CA ASP A 260 -3.33 5.13 -25.07
C ASP A 260 -2.80 4.41 -26.31
N ASP A 261 -2.51 5.19 -27.37
CA ASP A 261 -2.01 4.65 -28.61
C ASP A 261 -0.68 3.92 -28.42
N LEU A 262 0.26 4.55 -27.70
CA LEU A 262 1.60 3.98 -27.47
C LEU A 262 1.56 2.71 -26.60
N ILE A 263 0.68 2.66 -25.61
CA ILE A 263 0.49 1.46 -24.79
C ILE A 263 -0.18 0.34 -25.61
N ALA A 264 -1.24 0.68 -26.36
CA ALA A 264 -1.95 -0.28 -27.19
C ALA A 264 -1.11 -0.81 -28.37
N GLU A 265 -0.10 -0.08 -28.82
CA GLU A 265 0.87 -0.54 -29.82
C GLU A 265 1.91 -1.53 -29.26
N SER A 266 2.01 -1.71 -27.93
CA SER A 266 3.04 -2.55 -27.32
C SER A 266 2.76 -4.03 -27.54
N ASP A 267 3.80 -4.79 -27.91
CA ASP A 267 3.75 -6.24 -28.07
C ASP A 267 4.10 -7.01 -26.78
N PHE A 268 4.70 -6.30 -25.81
CA PHE A 268 5.07 -6.83 -24.52
C PHE A 268 4.84 -5.79 -23.42
N ILE A 269 4.04 -6.12 -22.41
CA ILE A 269 3.76 -5.23 -21.27
C ILE A 269 4.22 -5.93 -19.99
N LEU A 270 5.21 -5.35 -19.31
CA LEU A 270 5.77 -5.85 -18.07
C LEU A 270 5.38 -4.95 -16.90
N GLY A 271 4.44 -5.41 -16.07
CA GLY A 271 3.97 -4.68 -14.91
C GLY A 271 4.76 -5.03 -13.65
N PHE A 272 5.27 -4.02 -12.95
CA PHE A 272 5.95 -4.14 -11.66
C PHE A 272 5.10 -3.53 -10.55
N GLY A 273 4.57 -4.37 -9.66
CA GLY A 273 3.69 -3.92 -8.57
C GLY A 273 2.46 -3.17 -9.07
N ALA A 274 1.94 -3.59 -10.22
CA ALA A 274 0.77 -3.04 -10.90
C ALA A 274 -0.29 -4.12 -11.07
N SER A 275 -1.55 -3.81 -10.74
CA SER A 275 -2.61 -4.82 -10.65
C SER A 275 -3.37 -5.07 -11.95
N PHE A 276 -3.09 -4.40 -13.06
CA PHE A 276 -3.79 -4.54 -14.36
C PHE A 276 -5.32 -4.50 -14.25
N THR A 277 -5.84 -3.64 -13.36
CA THR A 277 -7.30 -3.47 -13.18
C THR A 277 -7.98 -3.00 -14.46
N GLN A 278 -9.31 -3.08 -14.49
CA GLN A 278 -10.10 -2.51 -15.60
C GLN A 278 -9.82 -1.02 -15.84
N TRP A 279 -9.44 -0.28 -14.79
CA TRP A 279 -9.03 1.13 -14.90
C TRP A 279 -7.66 1.28 -15.54
N THR A 280 -6.68 0.49 -15.11
CA THR A 280 -5.30 0.53 -15.64
C THR A 280 -5.22 0.10 -17.09
N THR A 281 -6.13 -0.78 -17.54
CA THR A 281 -6.14 -1.33 -18.90
C THR A 281 -7.23 -0.76 -19.80
N LYS A 282 -8.03 0.23 -19.33
CA LYS A 282 -9.25 0.70 -20.02
C LYS A 282 -10.15 -0.47 -20.44
N LYS A 283 -10.46 -1.36 -19.51
CA LYS A 283 -11.23 -2.59 -19.74
C LYS A 283 -10.60 -3.50 -20.82
N GLY A 284 -9.27 -3.59 -20.84
CA GLY A 284 -8.50 -4.39 -21.77
C GLY A 284 -8.17 -3.70 -23.10
N LYS A 285 -8.70 -2.52 -23.39
CA LYS A 285 -8.48 -1.80 -24.66
C LYS A 285 -7.01 -1.41 -24.90
N LEU A 286 -6.23 -1.26 -23.84
CA LEU A 286 -4.81 -0.92 -23.93
C LEU A 286 -3.89 -2.13 -24.13
N ILE A 287 -4.44 -3.33 -24.21
CA ILE A 287 -3.68 -4.58 -24.43
C ILE A 287 -3.95 -5.02 -25.87
N ALA A 288 -2.95 -4.95 -26.71
CA ALA A 288 -3.08 -5.39 -28.10
C ALA A 288 -3.41 -6.88 -28.17
N PRO A 289 -4.23 -7.32 -29.16
CA PRO A 289 -4.40 -8.74 -29.42
C PRO A 289 -3.04 -9.41 -29.67
N GLY A 290 -2.71 -10.47 -28.93
CA GLY A 290 -1.43 -11.18 -29.03
C GLY A 290 -0.25 -10.53 -28.25
N ALA A 291 -0.45 -9.40 -27.60
CA ALA A 291 0.57 -8.84 -26.71
C ALA A 291 0.83 -9.77 -25.53
N VAL A 292 2.11 -9.96 -25.18
CA VAL A 292 2.52 -10.70 -24.00
C VAL A 292 2.39 -9.80 -22.78
N VAL A 293 1.69 -10.26 -21.75
CA VAL A 293 1.55 -9.56 -20.47
C VAL A 293 2.31 -10.34 -19.39
N ALA A 294 3.22 -9.66 -18.73
CA ALA A 294 3.97 -10.17 -17.60
C ALA A 294 3.69 -9.33 -16.35
N GLN A 295 3.54 -9.98 -15.21
CA GLN A 295 3.25 -9.31 -13.93
C GLN A 295 4.23 -9.75 -12.86
N VAL A 296 4.81 -8.76 -12.18
CA VAL A 296 5.66 -8.91 -11.00
C VAL A 296 4.91 -8.37 -9.79
N ASP A 297 4.69 -9.18 -8.77
CA ASP A 297 4.03 -8.76 -7.53
C ASP A 297 4.57 -9.55 -6.34
N ILE A 298 4.58 -8.92 -5.16
CA ILE A 298 4.93 -9.57 -3.89
C ILE A 298 3.80 -10.44 -3.33
N GLU A 299 2.61 -10.36 -3.91
CA GLU A 299 1.45 -11.16 -3.52
C GLU A 299 1.09 -12.17 -4.60
N ALA A 300 1.47 -13.42 -4.37
CA ALA A 300 1.18 -14.51 -5.29
C ALA A 300 -0.32 -14.59 -5.71
N PRO A 301 -1.33 -14.38 -4.82
CA PRO A 301 -2.74 -14.42 -5.20
C PRO A 301 -3.18 -13.28 -6.12
N LYS A 302 -2.37 -12.24 -6.30
CA LYS A 302 -2.68 -11.09 -7.18
C LYS A 302 -2.18 -11.28 -8.60
N LEU A 303 -1.25 -12.22 -8.80
CA LEU A 303 -0.73 -12.54 -10.13
C LEU A 303 -1.84 -13.15 -11.01
N GLY A 304 -2.13 -12.48 -12.12
CA GLY A 304 -3.19 -12.90 -13.04
C GLY A 304 -4.63 -12.73 -12.53
N TYR A 305 -4.83 -12.15 -11.34
CA TYR A 305 -6.16 -12.02 -10.73
C TYR A 305 -7.12 -11.13 -11.54
N GLN A 306 -6.61 -10.05 -12.12
CA GLN A 306 -7.43 -9.06 -12.84
C GLN A 306 -7.64 -9.41 -14.31
N MET A 307 -6.66 -10.07 -14.93
CA MET A 307 -6.70 -10.51 -16.33
C MET A 307 -5.71 -11.64 -16.56
N PRO A 308 -5.88 -12.45 -17.63
CA PRO A 308 -4.88 -13.45 -18.02
C PRO A 308 -3.51 -12.83 -18.30
N ILE A 309 -2.46 -13.48 -17.82
CA ILE A 309 -1.07 -13.09 -18.04
C ILE A 309 -0.26 -14.30 -18.55
N GLN A 310 0.80 -14.07 -19.31
CA GLN A 310 1.67 -15.12 -19.81
C GLN A 310 2.85 -15.42 -18.86
N HIS A 311 3.33 -14.39 -18.14
CA HIS A 311 4.39 -14.57 -17.17
C HIS A 311 3.99 -14.00 -15.81
N ALA A 312 4.01 -14.85 -14.80
CA ALA A 312 3.76 -14.50 -13.40
C ALA A 312 5.09 -14.59 -12.62
N VAL A 313 5.49 -13.50 -11.98
CA VAL A 313 6.71 -13.45 -11.16
C VAL A 313 6.36 -13.03 -9.75
N HIS A 314 6.51 -13.96 -8.81
CA HIS A 314 6.36 -13.68 -7.38
C HIS A 314 7.69 -13.11 -6.86
N GLY A 315 7.76 -11.80 -6.70
CA GLY A 315 8.99 -11.11 -6.31
C GLY A 315 8.79 -9.61 -6.06
N ASP A 316 9.75 -9.03 -5.35
CA ASP A 316 9.85 -7.58 -5.18
C ASP A 316 10.18 -6.90 -6.51
N ALA A 317 9.61 -5.73 -6.77
CA ALA A 317 9.76 -5.06 -8.06
C ALA A 317 11.23 -4.71 -8.37
N ARG A 318 11.96 -4.16 -7.40
CA ARG A 318 13.37 -3.81 -7.57
C ARG A 318 14.24 -5.05 -7.71
N ALA A 319 14.11 -6.02 -6.80
CA ALA A 319 14.89 -7.25 -6.83
C ALA A 319 14.66 -8.01 -8.14
N THR A 320 13.44 -8.01 -8.68
CA THR A 320 13.12 -8.66 -9.96
C THR A 320 13.73 -7.91 -11.14
N ALA A 321 13.68 -6.57 -11.15
CA ALA A 321 14.31 -5.78 -12.21
C ALA A 321 15.83 -5.97 -12.23
N GLU A 322 16.48 -5.98 -11.06
CA GLU A 322 17.92 -6.25 -10.91
C GLU A 322 18.27 -7.67 -11.38
N ALA A 323 17.46 -8.67 -11.04
CA ALA A 323 17.67 -10.05 -11.50
C ALA A 323 17.50 -10.20 -13.02
N LEU A 324 16.52 -9.50 -13.63
CA LEU A 324 16.36 -9.47 -15.08
C LEU A 324 17.56 -8.82 -15.78
N LEU A 325 18.07 -7.71 -15.25
CA LEU A 325 19.27 -7.07 -15.78
C LEU A 325 20.48 -8.02 -15.75
N ALA A 326 20.70 -8.67 -14.62
CA ALA A 326 21.80 -9.63 -14.47
C ALA A 326 21.66 -10.81 -15.46
N GLU A 327 20.43 -11.29 -15.68
CA GLU A 327 20.18 -12.37 -16.64
C GLU A 327 20.37 -11.93 -18.09
N LEU A 328 19.97 -10.70 -18.45
CA LEU A 328 20.23 -10.13 -19.77
C LEU A 328 21.74 -9.95 -20.02
N ASP A 329 22.49 -9.52 -19.00
CA ASP A 329 23.96 -9.43 -19.06
C ASP A 329 24.59 -10.80 -19.30
N ARG A 330 24.13 -11.83 -18.57
CA ARG A 330 24.62 -13.23 -18.78
C ARG A 330 24.36 -13.74 -20.20
N ARG A 331 23.32 -13.24 -20.86
CA ARG A 331 23.01 -13.56 -22.28
C ARG A 331 23.77 -12.71 -23.29
N GLY A 332 24.66 -11.83 -22.84
CA GLY A 332 25.43 -10.93 -23.71
C GLY A 332 24.65 -9.68 -24.17
N MET A 333 23.47 -9.43 -23.64
CA MET A 333 22.72 -8.20 -23.91
C MET A 333 23.18 -7.09 -22.96
N THR A 334 24.40 -6.62 -23.14
CA THR A 334 25.04 -5.66 -22.22
C THR A 334 24.85 -4.20 -22.62
N SER A 335 24.52 -3.94 -23.90
CA SER A 335 24.32 -2.59 -24.43
C SER A 335 22.84 -2.21 -24.48
N PRO A 336 22.50 -0.91 -24.36
CA PRO A 336 21.14 -0.44 -24.59
C PRO A 336 20.66 -0.79 -26.01
N LYS A 337 19.36 -1.09 -26.10
CA LYS A 337 18.68 -1.34 -27.37
C LYS A 337 17.82 -0.10 -27.72
N ASP A 338 17.88 0.37 -28.95
CA ASP A 338 17.06 1.50 -29.38
C ASP A 338 15.57 1.14 -29.35
N GLY A 339 15.23 -0.07 -29.78
CA GLY A 339 13.85 -0.53 -29.82
C GLY A 339 12.96 0.42 -30.62
N ARG A 340 11.88 0.88 -29.99
CA ARG A 340 11.01 1.92 -30.59
C ARG A 340 11.39 3.36 -30.18
N ARG A 341 12.51 3.55 -29.48
CA ARG A 341 13.00 4.85 -29.02
C ARG A 341 13.69 5.58 -30.17
N SER A 342 13.14 6.72 -30.59
CA SER A 342 13.65 7.59 -31.64
C SER A 342 13.33 9.04 -31.32
N ASP A 343 13.93 10.00 -32.02
CA ASP A 343 13.60 11.39 -31.84
C ASP A 343 12.13 11.68 -32.20
N THR A 344 11.61 11.05 -33.24
CA THR A 344 10.17 11.12 -33.59
C THR A 344 9.28 10.58 -32.49
N MET A 345 9.69 9.48 -31.81
CA MET A 345 8.95 8.94 -30.67
C MET A 345 8.96 9.92 -29.49
N ARG A 346 10.11 10.56 -29.22
CA ARG A 346 10.24 11.57 -28.17
C ARG A 346 9.35 12.79 -28.44
N GLU A 347 9.29 13.24 -29.69
CA GLU A 347 8.38 14.34 -30.11
C GLU A 347 6.91 13.93 -29.94
N ARG A 348 6.55 12.69 -30.31
CA ARG A 348 5.19 12.15 -30.12
C ARG A 348 4.78 12.12 -28.64
N ILE A 349 5.67 11.70 -27.75
CA ILE A 349 5.43 11.70 -26.29
C ILE A 349 5.23 13.14 -25.79
N ARG A 350 6.11 14.08 -26.15
CA ARG A 350 6.01 15.50 -25.76
C ARG A 350 4.72 16.16 -26.25
N ALA A 351 4.27 15.85 -27.46
CA ALA A 351 3.01 16.34 -27.99
C ALA A 351 1.80 15.86 -27.15
N GLY A 352 1.89 14.65 -26.56
CA GLY A 352 0.88 14.12 -25.66
C GLY A 352 0.80 14.83 -24.32
N ASP A 353 1.91 15.31 -23.79
CA ASP A 353 1.96 16.02 -22.51
C ASP A 353 1.21 17.37 -22.55
N ASN A 354 1.14 18.00 -23.70
CA ASN A 354 0.47 19.28 -23.88
C ASN A 354 -1.06 19.18 -24.02
N HIS A 355 -1.62 17.98 -24.21
CA HIS A 355 -3.06 17.80 -24.41
C HIS A 355 -3.89 17.73 -23.12
N HIS A 356 -3.27 17.47 -21.98
CA HIS A 356 -3.99 17.26 -20.71
C HIS A 356 -4.54 18.52 -20.03
N PHE A 357 -4.09 19.70 -20.43
CA PHE A 357 -4.46 20.95 -19.73
C PHE A 357 -5.48 21.81 -20.51
N HIS A 358 -6.03 21.32 -21.61
CA HIS A 358 -6.95 22.08 -22.47
C HIS A 358 -8.34 21.44 -22.68
N THR A 359 -8.65 20.37 -21.93
CA THR A 359 -9.98 19.76 -21.83
C THR A 359 -10.40 19.65 -20.37
#